data_eb1aed74960ec5b37ed9fe1c21f6dd2a
#
_entry.id   eb1aed74960ec5b37ed9fe1c21f6dd2a
#
_cell.length_a   1.000
_cell.length_b   1.000
_cell.length_c   1.000
_cell.angle_alpha   90.00
_cell.angle_beta   90.00
_cell.angle_gamma   90.00
#
_symmetry.space_group_name_H-M   'P 1'
#
loop_
_entity.id
_entity.type
_entity.pdbx_description
1 polymer ?
#
loop_
_entity_poly.entity_id
_entity_poly.type
_entity_poly.pdbx_seq_one_letter_code
_entity_poly.pdbx_strand_id
1 'polypeptide(L)'
;AADQGGLRSQYSLGVMYYNGVGVKQDYVEAAKWYRKAADKGYTMAQFNLGLMYRDGEGVKQNRTVAKEWLGKACDNGDKKGCLYYKKLK
;
A
#
# COMPACT_ATOMS: atom_id res chain seq x y z
N ALA A 1 20.40 -6.48 0.37
CA ALA A 1 19.98 -7.81 -0.07
C ALA A 1 19.08 -7.72 -1.29
N ALA A 2 19.11 -8.74 -2.13
CA ALA A 2 18.31 -8.79 -3.36
C ALA A 2 16.82 -8.66 -3.06
N ASP A 3 16.37 -9.25 -1.96
CA ASP A 3 14.96 -9.21 -1.59
C ASP A 3 14.50 -7.80 -1.25
N GLN A 4 15.36 -7.02 -0.60
CA GLN A 4 15.03 -5.64 -0.30
C GLN A 4 14.97 -4.81 -1.58
N GLY A 5 15.87 -5.07 -2.51
CA GLY A 5 15.84 -4.44 -3.81
C GLY A 5 14.56 -4.78 -4.57
N GLY A 6 14.14 -6.05 -4.50
CA GLY A 6 12.91 -6.51 -5.13
C GLY A 6 11.68 -5.83 -4.54
N LEU A 7 11.63 -5.68 -3.21
CA LEU A 7 10.51 -5.02 -2.53
C LEU A 7 10.42 -3.54 -2.93
N ARG A 8 11.56 -2.87 -2.96
CA ARG A 8 11.59 -1.46 -3.38
C ARG A 8 11.13 -1.31 -4.82
N SER A 9 11.58 -2.19 -5.70
CA SER A 9 11.21 -2.15 -7.10
C SER A 9 9.70 -2.37 -7.26
N GLN A 10 9.15 -3.31 -6.52
CA GLN A 10 7.72 -3.57 -6.54
C GLN A 10 6.94 -2.35 -6.04
N TYR A 11 7.38 -1.77 -4.94
CA TYR A 11 6.76 -0.56 -4.41
C TYR A 11 6.85 0.59 -5.41
N SER A 12 8.03 0.78 -6.02
CA SER A 12 8.23 1.85 -7.01
C SER A 12 7.32 1.69 -8.21
N LEU A 13 7.13 0.45 -8.69
CA LEU A 13 6.20 0.19 -9.79
C LEU A 13 4.78 0.56 -9.38
N GLY A 14 4.40 0.24 -8.14
CA GLY A 14 3.09 0.65 -7.63
C GLY A 14 2.93 2.16 -7.67
N VAL A 15 3.93 2.90 -7.22
CA VAL A 15 3.91 4.37 -7.26
C VAL A 15 3.79 4.89 -8.68
N MET A 16 4.53 4.30 -9.61
CA MET A 16 4.50 4.72 -11.01
C MET A 16 3.11 4.54 -11.61
N TYR A 17 2.49 3.40 -11.38
CA TYR A 17 1.13 3.17 -11.88
C TYR A 17 0.11 4.05 -11.17
N TYR A 18 0.29 4.27 -9.87
CA TYR A 18 -0.62 5.12 -9.12
C TYR A 18 -0.63 6.56 -9.65
N ASN A 19 0.54 7.08 -9.97
CA ASN A 19 0.70 8.47 -10.40
C ASN A 19 0.76 8.65 -11.91
N GLY A 20 0.88 7.57 -12.67
CA GLY A 20 1.00 7.65 -14.13
C GLY A 20 2.34 8.21 -14.58
N VAL A 21 3.42 7.86 -13.91
CA VAL A 21 4.77 8.33 -14.24
C VAL A 21 5.49 7.25 -15.05
N GLY A 22 5.75 7.55 -16.31
CA GLY A 22 6.43 6.60 -17.22
C GLY A 22 5.53 5.49 -17.73
N VAL A 23 4.30 5.39 -17.20
CA VAL A 23 3.29 4.41 -17.62
C VAL A 23 1.94 5.08 -17.53
N LYS A 24 0.93 4.51 -18.15
CA LYS A 24 -0.43 5.01 -18.03
C LYS A 24 -0.92 4.78 -16.60
N GLN A 25 -1.51 5.80 -16.00
CA GLN A 25 -2.06 5.68 -14.65
C GLN A 25 -3.05 4.52 -14.57
N ASP A 26 -2.87 3.68 -13.55
CA ASP A 26 -3.72 2.49 -13.37
C ASP A 26 -3.73 2.09 -11.89
N TYR A 27 -4.80 2.41 -11.20
CA TYR A 27 -4.92 2.09 -9.77
C TYR A 27 -4.98 0.58 -9.52
N VAL A 28 -5.55 -0.19 -10.44
CA VAL A 28 -5.61 -1.64 -10.28
C VAL A 28 -4.20 -2.25 -10.31
N GLU A 29 -3.39 -1.82 -11.27
CA GLU A 29 -2.00 -2.27 -11.32
C GLU A 29 -1.21 -1.79 -10.11
N ALA A 30 -1.43 -0.55 -9.69
CA ALA A 30 -0.76 -0.01 -8.51
C ALA A 30 -1.05 -0.87 -7.29
N ALA A 31 -2.33 -1.22 -7.09
CA ALA A 31 -2.73 -2.05 -5.96
C ALA A 31 -2.05 -3.42 -6.00
N LYS A 32 -1.93 -4.02 -7.18
CA LYS A 32 -1.25 -5.32 -7.33
C LYS A 32 0.20 -5.25 -6.89
N TRP A 33 0.92 -4.21 -7.32
CA TRP A 33 2.33 -4.07 -6.98
C TRP A 33 2.51 -3.74 -5.50
N TYR A 34 1.67 -2.86 -4.97
CA TYR A 34 1.69 -2.56 -3.54
C TYR A 34 1.41 -3.82 -2.72
N ARG A 35 0.46 -4.64 -3.15
CA ARG A 35 0.13 -5.85 -2.42
C ARG A 35 1.29 -6.83 -2.37
N LYS A 36 2.01 -6.99 -3.48
CA LYS A 36 3.19 -7.86 -3.51
C LYS A 36 4.22 -7.41 -2.48
N ALA A 37 4.52 -6.13 -2.45
CA ALA A 37 5.48 -5.59 -1.49
C ALA A 37 4.92 -5.63 -0.06
N ALA A 38 3.65 -5.31 0.11
CA ALA A 38 3.01 -5.30 1.42
C ALA A 38 2.96 -6.70 2.06
N ASP A 39 2.67 -7.72 1.26
CA ASP A 39 2.63 -9.09 1.74
C ASP A 39 3.99 -9.55 2.27
N LYS A 40 5.07 -8.95 1.79
CA LYS A 40 6.42 -9.25 2.22
C LYS A 40 6.89 -8.34 3.36
N GLY A 41 6.01 -7.49 3.88
CA GLY A 41 6.30 -6.66 5.03
C GLY A 41 6.83 -5.27 4.73
N TYR A 42 6.74 -4.81 3.48
CA TYR A 42 7.22 -3.47 3.13
C TYR A 42 6.21 -2.43 3.66
N THR A 43 6.61 -1.71 4.68
CA THR A 43 5.72 -0.85 5.46
C THR A 43 5.03 0.24 4.63
N MET A 44 5.78 0.89 3.74
CA MET A 44 5.20 1.96 2.91
C MET A 44 4.13 1.41 1.97
N ALA A 45 4.33 0.20 1.45
CA ALA A 45 3.33 -0.44 0.59
C ALA A 45 2.09 -0.82 1.39
N GLN A 46 2.26 -1.29 2.62
CA GLN A 46 1.14 -1.60 3.51
C GLN A 46 0.30 -0.36 3.76
N PHE A 47 0.94 0.76 4.05
CA PHE A 47 0.26 2.02 4.28
C PHE A 47 -0.53 2.46 3.04
N ASN A 48 0.13 2.46 1.88
CA ASN A 48 -0.52 2.91 0.64
C ASN A 48 -1.67 1.99 0.25
N LEU A 49 -1.48 0.67 0.39
CA LEU A 49 -2.54 -0.29 0.10
C LEU A 49 -3.74 -0.08 1.03
N GLY A 50 -3.47 0.19 2.30
CA GLY A 50 -4.54 0.50 3.26
C GLY A 50 -5.35 1.71 2.83
N LEU A 51 -4.69 2.77 2.38
CA LEU A 51 -5.39 3.96 1.91
C LEU A 51 -6.23 3.66 0.67
N MET A 52 -5.74 2.81 -0.23
CA MET A 52 -6.48 2.43 -1.43
C MET A 52 -7.76 1.68 -1.07
N TYR A 53 -7.71 0.77 -0.11
CA TYR A 53 -8.90 0.09 0.37
C TYR A 53 -9.87 1.05 1.07
N ARG A 54 -9.34 2.01 1.80
CA ARG A 54 -10.18 3.02 2.45
C ARG A 54 -10.99 3.82 1.43
N ASP A 55 -10.34 4.18 0.32
CA ASP A 55 -10.92 5.07 -0.68
C ASP A 55 -11.53 4.33 -1.87
N GLY A 56 -11.29 3.03 -1.98
CA GLY A 56 -11.80 2.25 -3.12
C GLY A 56 -11.06 2.54 -4.41
N GLU A 57 -9.76 2.79 -4.35
CA GLU A 57 -8.94 3.08 -5.52
C GLU A 57 -8.27 1.81 -6.02
N GLY A 58 -8.69 1.33 -7.19
CA GLY A 58 -8.14 0.13 -7.79
C GLY A 58 -8.55 -1.17 -7.10
N VAL A 59 -9.27 -1.08 -5.99
CA VAL A 59 -9.79 -2.21 -5.23
C VAL A 59 -11.18 -1.83 -4.75
N LYS A 60 -11.98 -2.83 -4.41
CA LYS A 60 -13.28 -2.57 -3.81
C LYS A 60 -13.08 -1.95 -2.44
N GLN A 61 -13.75 -0.82 -2.19
CA GLN A 61 -13.65 -0.15 -0.90
C GLN A 61 -13.98 -1.12 0.23
N ASN A 62 -13.10 -1.16 1.24
CA ASN A 62 -13.30 -2.05 2.38
C ASN A 62 -12.53 -1.47 3.58
N ARG A 63 -13.27 -0.85 4.48
CA ARG A 63 -12.65 -0.21 5.66
C ARG A 63 -11.99 -1.21 6.60
N THR A 64 -12.56 -2.41 6.70
CA THR A 64 -11.97 -3.45 7.55
C THR A 64 -10.60 -3.86 7.03
N VAL A 65 -10.48 -4.11 5.73
CA VAL A 65 -9.21 -4.47 5.12
C VAL A 65 -8.22 -3.30 5.19
N ALA A 66 -8.72 -2.07 4.95
CA ALA A 66 -7.89 -0.88 5.06
C ALA A 66 -7.29 -0.78 6.48
N LYS A 67 -8.11 -0.99 7.49
CA LYS A 67 -7.67 -0.95 8.89
C LYS A 67 -6.63 -2.03 9.16
N GLU A 68 -6.81 -3.22 8.61
CA GLU A 68 -5.84 -4.31 8.77
C GLU A 68 -4.47 -3.93 8.22
N TRP A 69 -4.44 -3.37 7.01
CA TRP A 69 -3.16 -2.96 6.39
C TRP A 69 -2.53 -1.80 7.14
N LEU A 70 -3.33 -0.82 7.54
CA LEU A 70 -2.82 0.31 8.32
C LEU A 70 -2.31 -0.14 9.68
N GLY A 71 -2.98 -1.12 10.28
CA GLY A 71 -2.53 -1.72 11.54
C GLY A 71 -1.18 -2.42 11.40
N LYS A 72 -0.98 -3.14 10.29
CA LYS A 72 0.31 -3.78 10.01
C LYS A 72 1.42 -2.75 9.83
N ALA A 73 1.14 -1.68 9.10
CA ALA A 73 2.10 -0.58 8.94
C ALA A 73 2.43 0.04 10.29
N CYS A 74 1.41 0.24 11.14
CA CYS A 74 1.60 0.75 12.49
C CYS A 74 2.52 -0.16 13.29
N ASP A 75 2.26 -1.47 13.24
CA ASP A 75 3.07 -2.44 13.97
C ASP A 75 4.52 -2.46 13.51
N ASN A 76 4.76 -2.09 12.26
CA ASN A 76 6.11 -1.98 11.69
C ASN A 76 6.77 -0.63 11.98
N GLY A 77 6.12 0.23 12.78
CA GLY A 77 6.70 1.49 13.20
C GLY A 77 6.29 2.71 12.40
N ASP A 78 5.33 2.58 11.50
CA ASP A 78 4.87 3.72 10.70
C ASP A 78 3.87 4.55 11.51
N LYS A 79 4.29 5.72 11.92
CA LYS A 79 3.45 6.64 12.70
C LYS A 79 2.19 7.04 11.94
N LYS A 80 2.30 7.21 10.62
CA LYS A 80 1.15 7.55 9.78
C LYS A 80 0.15 6.38 9.77
N GLY A 81 0.65 5.16 9.68
CA GLY A 81 -0.19 3.98 9.74
C GLY A 81 -0.98 3.93 11.04
N CYS A 82 -0.34 4.22 12.16
CA CYS A 82 -1.00 4.26 13.46
C CYS A 82 -2.08 5.33 13.50
N LEU A 83 -1.77 6.51 12.98
CA LEU A 83 -2.71 7.63 12.97
C LEU A 83 -3.96 7.30 12.15
N TYR A 84 -3.77 6.80 10.93
CA TYR A 84 -4.89 6.46 10.07
C TYR A 84 -5.66 5.25 10.60
N TYR A 85 -4.98 4.30 11.22
CA TYR A 85 -5.63 3.16 11.87
C TYR A 85 -6.64 3.64 12.92
N LYS A 86 -6.24 4.62 13.74
CA LYS A 86 -7.11 5.18 14.78
C LYS A 86 -8.30 5.93 14.19
N LYS A 87 -8.12 6.58 13.05
CA LYS A 87 -9.19 7.35 12.40
C LYS A 87 -10.25 6.46 11.76
N LEU A 88 -9.89 5.26 11.37
CA LEU A 88 -10.82 4.32 10.77
C LEU A 88 -11.56 3.57 11.89
N LYS A 89 -12.86 3.73 11.91
CA LYS A 89 -13.70 3.05 12.90
C LYS A 89 -14.50 1.93 12.28
#